data_2d32e811b1b77d3f6cd977df98a97f4d
#
_entry.id   2d32e811b1b77d3f6cd977df98a97f4d
#
_cell.length_a   1.000
_cell.length_b   1.000
_cell.length_c   1.000
_cell.angle_alpha   90.00
_cell.angle_beta   90.00
_cell.angle_gamma   90.00
#
_symmetry.space_group_name_H-M   'P 1'
#
loop_
_entity.id
_entity.type
_entity.pdbx_description
1 polymer ?
#
loop_
_entity_poly.entity_id
_entity_poly.type
_entity_poly.pdbx_seq_one_letter_code
_entity_poly.pdbx_strand_id
1 'polypeptide(L)'
;MLSEVSESSKSTGRRDGQREAPSKPPAPVVLLRTSEKEPPPYGAQHRQDALWEAGGNDALPPRWQQYKASDVIYYQDDTLTMATSDRPLPGVRIDHPGQLVVPECEWHISPLGRSYFVNHNTRTTSWMKPKPERPAGSLTPECIIEGHSDCIWSLACLKASCNVMSASEDGSIRQWKRDGEPVGKPLDNDGEGIGTMAVSPDERMVVCGSVDGRLRLWNIKEGSMIGEPWKGHDAAVRCLDWSPDALEIASGSEDGTIRRWNPDTGRQIAPPIKTRHGWVYAVKYSQQGDKFISGGDGVICIWSRDGKLLIEINGHDDVVTSLCWSKDGAHIFSGSFDDTIRKWRAIDGKELAVLRGHTNIVRSLCLTPNERYIVSASNDYSVRIWDLKTNQAVGDLLLHDDRVLAVAMSPDGKYIASTVLDKKIYIWSLEAALDRHQHADDGNAKLKATQPRIVRQPIVSNFILAHTSR
;
A
#
# COMPACT_ATOMS: atom_id res chain seq x y z
N MET A 1 18.01 10.30 65.40
CA MET A 1 19.23 9.73 65.95
C MET A 1 20.04 9.33 64.73
N LEU A 2 20.94 10.20 64.21
CA LEU A 2 22.31 10.39 64.58
C LEU A 2 23.08 9.09 64.59
N SER A 3 24.11 8.79 63.82
CA SER A 3 25.36 9.53 63.55
C SER A 3 26.14 8.71 62.54
N GLU A 4 26.72 9.25 61.48
CA GLU A 4 28.06 9.85 61.38
C GLU A 4 29.23 8.96 61.79
N VAL A 5 30.23 9.12 60.91
CA VAL A 5 31.72 9.23 61.08
C VAL A 5 32.48 7.96 60.66
N SER A 6 33.55 7.95 59.93
CA SER A 6 34.48 8.83 59.19
C SER A 6 35.70 8.00 58.77
N GLU A 7 36.31 8.39 57.68
CA GLU A 7 37.76 8.49 57.37
C GLU A 7 38.75 7.37 57.79
N SER A 8 39.63 6.91 56.94
CA SER A 8 40.89 7.57 56.49
C SER A 8 41.76 6.61 55.64
N SER A 9 42.20 7.01 54.51
CA SER A 9 43.49 7.52 54.03
C SER A 9 44.66 6.54 53.81
N LYS A 10 45.35 6.84 52.71
CA LYS A 10 46.74 6.67 52.25
C LYS A 10 47.03 5.43 51.39
N SER A 11 47.35 5.59 50.13
CA SER A 11 48.42 6.21 49.33
C SER A 11 49.34 5.16 48.75
N THR A 12 49.55 5.22 47.50
CA THR A 12 50.76 5.40 46.66
C THR A 12 50.78 4.47 45.46
N GLY A 13 51.13 5.03 44.28
CA GLY A 13 51.69 4.27 43.18
C GLY A 13 51.29 4.73 41.80
N ARG A 14 52.01 5.70 41.26
CA ARG A 14 52.02 6.12 39.85
C ARG A 14 52.23 4.94 38.89
N ARG A 15 51.49 4.93 37.77
CA ARG A 15 52.07 4.79 36.42
C ARG A 15 51.10 5.30 35.37
N ASP A 16 51.62 6.20 34.55
CA ASP A 16 51.02 6.83 33.41
C ASP A 16 50.58 5.81 32.37
N GLY A 17 49.35 5.95 31.92
CA GLY A 17 48.82 5.32 30.72
C GLY A 17 47.70 6.22 30.22
N GLN A 18 48.04 7.11 29.29
CA GLN A 18 47.06 7.94 28.59
C GLN A 18 46.02 7.03 27.94
N ARG A 19 44.82 6.98 28.49
CA ARG A 19 43.62 6.56 27.77
C ARG A 19 42.99 7.83 27.24
N GLU A 20 43.05 7.99 25.92
CA GLU A 20 42.23 8.94 25.20
C GLU A 20 40.76 8.74 25.62
N ALA A 21 40.15 9.82 26.05
CA ALA A 21 38.70 9.85 26.32
C ALA A 21 37.95 9.57 25.00
N PRO A 22 36.85 8.78 25.01
CA PRO A 22 36.06 8.61 23.84
C PRO A 22 35.52 9.97 23.37
N SER A 23 35.84 10.31 22.14
CA SER A 23 35.35 11.51 21.48
C SER A 23 33.83 11.60 21.65
N LYS A 24 33.32 12.75 22.08
CA LYS A 24 31.89 13.03 22.13
C LYS A 24 31.25 12.65 20.77
N PRO A 25 30.09 11.96 20.79
CA PRO A 25 29.37 11.74 19.54
C PRO A 25 29.09 13.10 18.88
N PRO A 26 29.22 13.18 17.55
CA PRO A 26 28.93 14.41 16.83
C PRO A 26 27.50 14.88 17.17
N ALA A 27 27.32 16.18 17.28
CA ALA A 27 26.00 16.77 17.50
C ALA A 27 25.01 16.28 16.47
N PRO A 28 23.72 16.12 16.80
CA PRO A 28 22.73 15.65 15.87
C PRO A 28 22.75 16.55 14.62
N VAL A 29 23.05 15.94 13.48
CA VAL A 29 23.03 16.61 12.18
C VAL A 29 21.59 17.00 11.91
N VAL A 30 21.30 18.29 11.98
CA VAL A 30 20.03 18.83 11.54
C VAL A 30 19.94 18.54 10.04
N LEU A 31 18.95 17.73 9.65
CA LEU A 31 18.60 17.48 8.26
C LEU A 31 18.15 18.81 7.61
N LEU A 32 19.11 19.63 7.22
CA LEU A 32 18.83 20.71 6.32
C LEU A 32 18.51 20.08 4.95
N ARG A 33 17.22 20.02 4.61
CA ARG A 33 16.76 19.77 3.27
C ARG A 33 17.26 20.93 2.40
N THR A 34 18.50 20.84 1.93
CA THR A 34 18.93 21.65 0.81
C THR A 34 18.15 21.16 -0.40
N SER A 35 17.24 21.98 -0.87
CA SER A 35 16.37 21.63 -1.97
C SER A 35 17.18 21.65 -3.27
N GLU A 36 17.60 20.48 -3.74
CA GLU A 36 17.84 20.33 -5.16
C GLU A 36 16.49 20.59 -5.85
N LYS A 37 16.38 21.73 -6.52
CA LYS A 37 15.15 22.13 -7.24
C LYS A 37 14.98 21.32 -8.51
N GLU A 38 16.08 20.95 -9.14
CA GLU A 38 16.11 20.24 -10.42
C GLU A 38 17.01 19.01 -10.34
N PRO A 39 16.67 17.91 -11.05
CA PRO A 39 17.53 16.74 -11.15
C PRO A 39 18.84 17.10 -11.90
N PRO A 40 19.93 16.33 -11.70
CA PRO A 40 21.17 16.53 -12.44
C PRO A 40 20.92 16.56 -13.95
N PRO A 41 21.64 17.42 -14.70
CA PRO A 41 21.42 17.53 -16.13
C PRO A 41 21.79 16.24 -16.87
N TYR A 42 21.16 15.98 -18.00
CA TYR A 42 21.46 14.84 -18.86
C TYR A 42 22.95 14.81 -19.21
N GLY A 43 23.58 13.64 -19.06
CA GLY A 43 25.03 13.44 -19.29
C GLY A 43 25.89 13.64 -18.04
N ALA A 44 25.35 14.10 -16.92
CA ALA A 44 26.10 14.21 -15.67
C ALA A 44 26.48 12.82 -15.11
N GLN A 45 25.65 11.78 -15.37
CA GLN A 45 25.88 10.39 -14.98
C GLN A 45 27.21 9.83 -15.52
N HIS A 46 27.60 10.15 -16.73
CA HIS A 46 28.85 9.66 -17.34
C HIS A 46 30.13 10.15 -16.64
N ARG A 47 30.05 11.24 -15.88
CA ARG A 47 31.18 11.72 -15.08
C ARG A 47 31.27 11.02 -13.72
N GLN A 48 30.16 10.50 -13.22
CA GLN A 48 30.11 9.76 -11.96
C GLN A 48 30.51 8.30 -12.16
N ASP A 49 30.06 7.65 -13.24
CA ASP A 49 30.36 6.25 -13.53
C ASP A 49 31.89 6.01 -13.68
N ALA A 50 32.64 6.96 -14.22
CA ALA A 50 34.09 6.85 -14.34
C ALA A 50 34.86 6.85 -13.00
N LEU A 51 34.20 7.27 -11.91
CA LEU A 51 34.79 7.25 -10.56
C LEU A 51 34.49 5.97 -9.78
N TRP A 52 33.61 5.11 -10.30
CA TRP A 52 33.08 3.93 -9.59
C TRP A 52 33.68 2.59 -10.03
N GLU A 53 34.35 2.52 -11.19
CA GLU A 53 34.90 1.29 -11.75
C GLU A 53 36.11 0.70 -10.99
N ALA A 54 36.58 1.35 -9.91
CA ALA A 54 37.83 1.00 -9.23
C ALA A 54 37.70 0.24 -7.90
N GLY A 55 36.51 -0.14 -7.45
CA GLY A 55 36.30 -0.76 -6.13
C GLY A 55 35.52 -2.06 -6.15
N GLY A 56 36.11 -3.11 -5.57
CA GLY A 56 35.50 -4.45 -5.48
C GLY A 56 34.18 -4.50 -4.71
N ASN A 57 33.45 -5.60 -4.89
CA ASN A 57 32.01 -5.83 -4.63
C ASN A 57 31.46 -5.58 -3.21
N ASP A 58 32.26 -5.23 -2.20
CA ASP A 58 31.82 -5.02 -0.82
C ASP A 58 32.26 -3.68 -0.19
N ALA A 59 33.00 -2.85 -0.91
CA ALA A 59 33.45 -1.58 -0.40
C ALA A 59 32.41 -0.48 -0.62
N LEU A 60 32.23 0.37 0.42
CA LEU A 60 31.50 1.63 0.23
C LEU A 60 32.21 2.50 -0.81
N PRO A 61 31.49 3.35 -1.53
CA PRO A 61 32.08 4.32 -2.44
C PRO A 61 33.20 5.11 -1.77
N PRO A 62 34.25 5.51 -2.48
CA PRO A 62 35.30 6.38 -1.95
C PRO A 62 34.66 7.61 -1.28
N ARG A 63 35.03 7.92 -0.05
CA ARG A 63 34.52 8.99 0.80
C ARG A 63 33.23 8.69 1.57
N TRP A 64 32.65 7.50 1.46
CA TRP A 64 31.52 7.11 2.28
C TRP A 64 31.98 6.27 3.46
N GLN A 65 31.47 6.63 4.64
CA GLN A 65 31.70 5.89 5.88
C GLN A 65 30.38 5.41 6.45
N GLN A 66 30.43 4.22 7.04
CA GLN A 66 29.27 3.63 7.71
C GLN A 66 29.35 3.93 9.20
N TYR A 67 28.27 4.47 9.76
CA TYR A 67 28.10 4.69 11.18
C TYR A 67 26.90 3.93 11.70
N LYS A 68 26.97 3.49 12.95
CA LYS A 68 25.85 2.86 13.64
C LYS A 68 25.51 3.70 14.88
N ALA A 69 24.25 4.18 14.94
CA ALA A 69 23.73 4.87 16.11
C ALA A 69 22.42 4.17 16.54
N SER A 70 22.42 3.65 17.75
CA SER A 70 21.37 2.77 18.26
C SER A 70 21.22 1.54 17.34
N ASP A 71 20.05 1.26 16.79
CA ASP A 71 19.81 0.13 15.89
C ASP A 71 19.75 0.55 14.40
N VAL A 72 20.09 1.81 14.10
CA VAL A 72 20.04 2.34 12.73
C VAL A 72 21.45 2.50 12.18
N ILE A 73 21.67 2.05 10.95
CA ILE A 73 22.92 2.23 10.19
C ILE A 73 22.76 3.47 9.32
N TYR A 74 23.77 4.34 9.38
CA TYR A 74 23.87 5.54 8.57
C TYR A 74 25.11 5.50 7.69
N TYR A 75 25.02 6.11 6.53
CA TYR A 75 26.12 6.29 5.60
C TYR A 75 26.37 7.77 5.41
N GLN A 76 27.60 8.22 5.57
CA GLN A 76 27.98 9.62 5.46
C GLN A 76 29.11 9.76 4.45
N ASP A 77 29.00 10.76 3.57
CA ASP A 77 30.09 11.19 2.70
C ASP A 77 30.96 12.23 3.46
N ASP A 78 32.27 12.04 3.48
CA ASP A 78 33.21 12.92 4.19
C ASP A 78 33.25 14.37 3.68
N THR A 79 32.73 14.61 2.48
CA THR A 79 32.68 15.94 1.89
C THR A 79 31.31 16.61 1.99
N LEU A 80 30.26 15.82 2.21
CA LEU A 80 28.90 16.28 2.37
C LEU A 80 28.55 16.12 3.85
N THR A 81 28.23 17.16 4.55
CA THR A 81 27.77 17.15 5.96
C THR A 81 26.43 16.42 6.14
N MET A 82 26.13 15.43 5.30
CA MET A 82 24.86 14.73 5.22
C MET A 82 25.03 13.23 5.45
N ALA A 83 24.12 12.66 6.22
CA ALA A 83 24.01 11.23 6.44
C ALA A 83 22.70 10.70 5.86
N THR A 84 22.72 9.51 5.29
CA THR A 84 21.54 8.80 4.79
C THR A 84 21.43 7.44 5.47
N SER A 85 20.20 6.96 5.70
CA SER A 85 19.95 5.60 6.14
C SER A 85 20.07 4.56 5.02
N ASP A 86 20.03 5.01 3.77
CA ASP A 86 20.14 4.13 2.62
C ASP A 86 21.60 3.89 2.27
N ARG A 87 21.98 2.60 2.18
CA ARG A 87 23.35 2.23 1.79
C ARG A 87 23.61 2.74 0.37
N PRO A 88 24.61 3.58 0.16
CA PRO A 88 25.02 3.96 -1.18
C PRO A 88 25.58 2.73 -1.89
N LEU A 89 24.90 2.29 -2.94
CA LEU A 89 25.32 1.13 -3.73
C LEU A 89 26.29 1.58 -4.81
N PRO A 90 27.44 0.92 -4.96
CA PRO A 90 28.28 1.11 -6.13
C PRO A 90 27.53 0.54 -7.34
N GLY A 91 27.29 1.38 -8.35
CA GLY A 91 26.90 1.05 -9.72
C GLY A 91 26.14 -0.24 -10.01
N VAL A 92 25.16 -0.61 -9.18
CA VAL A 92 24.34 -1.79 -9.47
C VAL A 92 23.29 -1.40 -10.50
N ARG A 93 23.50 -1.84 -11.75
CA ARG A 93 22.41 -2.05 -12.69
C ARG A 93 21.50 -3.09 -12.04
N ILE A 94 20.39 -2.65 -11.47
CA ILE A 94 19.32 -3.54 -11.08
C ILE A 94 18.51 -3.82 -12.36
N ASP A 95 19.01 -4.73 -13.16
CA ASP A 95 18.22 -5.38 -14.20
C ASP A 95 17.27 -6.34 -13.50
N HIS A 96 16.12 -5.84 -13.07
CA HIS A 96 15.01 -6.69 -12.67
C HIS A 96 14.32 -7.19 -13.93
N PRO A 97 14.34 -8.51 -14.22
CA PRO A 97 13.57 -9.08 -15.32
C PRO A 97 12.07 -8.86 -15.00
N GLY A 98 11.40 -8.05 -15.80
CA GLY A 98 9.98 -7.68 -15.64
C GLY A 98 9.72 -6.20 -15.36
N GLN A 99 10.71 -5.35 -15.25
CA GLN A 99 10.52 -3.92 -15.24
C GLN A 99 9.97 -3.47 -16.61
N LEU A 100 8.75 -2.92 -16.60
CA LEU A 100 8.39 -1.87 -17.55
C LEU A 100 9.11 -0.60 -17.11
N VAL A 101 10.42 -0.61 -17.22
CA VAL A 101 11.17 0.62 -17.37
C VAL A 101 10.70 1.11 -18.73
N VAL A 102 10.24 2.35 -18.80
CA VAL A 102 10.12 3.03 -20.09
C VAL A 102 11.41 2.69 -20.84
N PRO A 103 11.36 2.08 -22.04
CA PRO A 103 12.56 1.72 -22.75
C PRO A 103 13.48 2.93 -22.71
N GLU A 104 14.76 2.73 -22.27
CA GLU A 104 15.76 3.78 -22.19
C GLU A 104 15.62 4.80 -21.05
N CYS A 105 14.93 4.51 -19.95
CA CYS A 105 15.03 5.27 -18.71
C CYS A 105 15.92 4.52 -17.71
N GLU A 106 16.92 5.20 -17.19
CA GLU A 106 17.81 4.71 -16.13
C GLU A 106 17.52 5.41 -14.81
N TRP A 107 17.64 4.69 -13.73
CA TRP A 107 17.53 5.20 -12.36
C TRP A 107 18.91 5.53 -11.81
N HIS A 108 19.03 6.68 -11.19
CA HIS A 108 20.27 7.17 -10.58
C HIS A 108 20.00 7.81 -9.22
N ILE A 109 21.06 7.96 -8.44
CA ILE A 109 21.03 8.68 -7.15
C ILE A 109 21.87 9.96 -7.33
N SER A 110 21.32 11.10 -6.91
CA SER A 110 22.04 12.37 -6.89
C SER A 110 23.12 12.37 -5.82
N PRO A 111 24.09 13.29 -5.87
CA PRO A 111 25.10 13.45 -4.82
C PRO A 111 24.54 13.67 -3.42
N LEU A 112 23.30 14.16 -3.33
CA LEU A 112 22.57 14.35 -2.07
C LEU A 112 21.70 13.14 -1.67
N GLY A 113 21.87 11.98 -2.31
CA GLY A 113 21.14 10.75 -1.99
C GLY A 113 19.70 10.68 -2.48
N ARG A 114 19.27 11.59 -3.37
CA ARG A 114 17.92 11.62 -3.91
C ARG A 114 17.85 10.87 -5.23
N SER A 115 16.88 9.97 -5.37
CA SER A 115 16.63 9.21 -6.61
C SER A 115 16.16 10.13 -7.73
N TYR A 116 16.72 9.97 -8.92
CA TYR A 116 16.27 10.64 -10.15
C TYR A 116 16.32 9.68 -11.33
N PHE A 117 15.60 10.01 -12.39
CA PHE A 117 15.46 9.20 -13.59
C PHE A 117 16.02 9.93 -14.79
N VAL A 118 16.76 9.22 -15.63
CA VAL A 118 17.35 9.69 -16.87
C VAL A 118 16.60 9.02 -18.02
N ASN A 119 15.96 9.83 -18.86
CA ASN A 119 15.31 9.35 -20.09
C ASN A 119 16.25 9.62 -21.27
N HIS A 120 16.78 8.56 -21.88
CA HIS A 120 17.74 8.64 -22.99
C HIS A 120 17.08 9.06 -24.32
N ASN A 121 15.78 8.78 -24.50
CA ASN A 121 15.04 9.17 -25.69
C ASN A 121 14.84 10.68 -25.75
N THR A 122 14.35 11.26 -24.64
CA THR A 122 14.08 12.69 -24.55
C THR A 122 15.30 13.50 -24.12
N ARG A 123 16.37 12.83 -23.66
CA ARG A 123 17.57 13.42 -23.06
C ARG A 123 17.25 14.36 -21.90
N THR A 124 16.31 13.92 -21.07
CA THR A 124 15.84 14.67 -19.88
C THR A 124 16.08 13.88 -18.60
N THR A 125 16.12 14.60 -17.50
CA THR A 125 16.17 14.00 -16.15
C THR A 125 14.95 14.45 -15.34
N SER A 126 14.50 13.62 -14.41
CA SER A 126 13.34 13.90 -13.57
C SER A 126 13.53 13.31 -12.17
N TRP A 127 13.06 14.01 -11.13
CA TRP A 127 12.92 13.46 -9.78
C TRP A 127 11.78 12.46 -9.67
N MET A 128 10.84 12.49 -10.61
CA MET A 128 9.71 11.58 -10.64
C MET A 128 10.00 10.43 -11.58
N LYS A 129 9.67 9.19 -11.15
CA LYS A 129 9.72 8.02 -12.03
C LYS A 129 8.89 8.32 -13.28
N PRO A 130 9.44 8.16 -14.49
CA PRO A 130 8.69 8.37 -15.73
C PRO A 130 7.45 7.47 -15.72
N LYS A 131 6.32 8.01 -16.16
CA LYS A 131 5.14 7.21 -16.42
C LYS A 131 5.45 6.21 -17.53
N PRO A 132 5.03 4.94 -17.40
CA PRO A 132 5.14 4.03 -18.52
C PRO A 132 4.31 4.60 -19.67
N GLU A 133 4.93 4.78 -20.84
CA GLU A 133 4.19 5.12 -22.05
C GLU A 133 3.23 3.96 -22.34
N ARG A 134 1.96 4.29 -22.58
CA ARG A 134 1.00 3.26 -22.98
C ARG A 134 1.38 2.78 -24.37
N PRO A 135 1.77 1.52 -24.54
CA PRO A 135 2.03 0.98 -25.88
C PRO A 135 0.82 1.21 -26.79
N ALA A 136 1.06 1.50 -28.06
CA ALA A 136 -0.01 1.62 -29.02
C ALA A 136 -0.84 0.33 -29.02
N GLY A 137 -2.16 0.47 -28.81
CA GLY A 137 -3.06 -0.65 -28.69
C GLY A 137 -3.26 -1.22 -27.27
N SER A 138 -2.70 -0.61 -26.22
CA SER A 138 -2.99 -1.01 -24.82
C SER A 138 -4.50 -1.05 -24.56
N LEU A 139 -4.93 -1.96 -23.67
CA LEU A 139 -6.32 -2.05 -23.25
C LEU A 139 -6.76 -0.74 -22.61
N THR A 140 -7.95 -0.26 -22.98
CA THR A 140 -8.58 0.91 -22.39
C THR A 140 -9.71 0.47 -21.45
N PRO A 141 -9.97 1.21 -20.36
CA PRO A 141 -11.10 0.93 -19.49
C PRO A 141 -12.43 1.08 -20.26
N GLU A 142 -13.42 0.27 -19.92
CA GLU A 142 -14.77 0.40 -20.50
C GLU A 142 -15.48 1.66 -19.99
N CYS A 143 -15.24 2.01 -18.75
CA CYS A 143 -15.81 3.20 -18.11
C CYS A 143 -14.80 3.85 -17.16
N ILE A 144 -14.85 5.18 -17.07
CA ILE A 144 -14.13 5.98 -16.07
C ILE A 144 -15.18 6.78 -15.30
N ILE A 145 -15.19 6.63 -14.00
CA ILE A 145 -16.15 7.24 -13.09
C ILE A 145 -15.46 8.38 -12.33
N GLU A 146 -16.02 9.57 -12.44
CA GLU A 146 -15.56 10.78 -11.73
C GLU A 146 -16.64 11.27 -10.77
N GLY A 147 -16.24 11.70 -9.57
CA GLY A 147 -17.21 12.26 -8.62
C GLY A 147 -16.67 12.46 -7.21
N HIS A 148 -15.68 11.68 -6.76
CA HIS A 148 -14.99 11.97 -5.53
C HIS A 148 -14.07 13.19 -5.67
N SER A 149 -13.95 13.95 -4.58
CA SER A 149 -13.11 15.15 -4.55
C SER A 149 -11.72 14.89 -3.96
N ASP A 150 -11.49 13.68 -3.42
CA ASP A 150 -10.19 13.23 -2.91
C ASP A 150 -9.94 11.73 -3.15
N CYS A 151 -8.75 11.23 -2.71
CA CYS A 151 -8.29 9.86 -2.95
C CYS A 151 -9.30 8.81 -2.51
N ILE A 152 -9.47 7.78 -3.35
CA ILE A 152 -10.36 6.65 -3.08
C ILE A 152 -9.50 5.49 -2.57
N TRP A 153 -9.61 5.17 -1.28
CA TRP A 153 -8.78 4.17 -0.62
C TRP A 153 -9.36 2.76 -0.64
N SER A 154 -10.67 2.63 -0.77
CA SER A 154 -11.32 1.34 -0.66
C SER A 154 -12.41 1.17 -1.70
N LEU A 155 -12.49 -0.03 -2.28
CA LEU A 155 -13.50 -0.46 -3.24
C LEU A 155 -14.13 -1.77 -2.80
N ALA A 156 -15.42 -1.92 -3.09
CA ALA A 156 -16.13 -3.19 -3.00
C ALA A 156 -17.13 -3.30 -4.16
N CYS A 157 -17.32 -4.52 -4.67
CA CYS A 157 -18.37 -4.81 -5.64
C CYS A 157 -19.48 -5.60 -4.96
N LEU A 158 -20.72 -5.10 -5.04
CA LEU A 158 -21.90 -5.72 -4.44
C LEU A 158 -22.33 -6.96 -5.23
N LYS A 159 -22.63 -8.07 -4.53
CA LYS A 159 -22.98 -9.36 -5.15
C LYS A 159 -24.35 -9.31 -5.84
N ALA A 160 -25.32 -8.64 -5.21
CA ALA A 160 -26.69 -8.60 -5.69
C ALA A 160 -26.90 -7.72 -6.93
N SER A 161 -26.17 -6.60 -7.01
CA SER A 161 -26.38 -5.59 -8.06
C SER A 161 -25.21 -5.42 -9.02
N CYS A 162 -24.04 -6.00 -8.71
CA CYS A 162 -22.78 -5.73 -9.39
C CYS A 162 -22.38 -4.24 -9.37
N ASN A 163 -22.98 -3.45 -8.49
CA ASN A 163 -22.60 -2.04 -8.29
C ASN A 163 -21.25 -1.95 -7.56
N VAL A 164 -20.53 -0.88 -7.83
CA VAL A 164 -19.27 -0.58 -7.14
C VAL A 164 -19.54 0.38 -6.00
N MET A 165 -19.03 0.06 -4.82
CA MET A 165 -18.95 0.99 -3.69
C MET A 165 -17.51 1.50 -3.56
N SER A 166 -17.38 2.79 -3.26
CA SER A 166 -16.11 3.46 -3.08
C SER A 166 -16.10 4.29 -1.81
N ALA A 167 -14.99 4.27 -1.07
CA ALA A 167 -14.78 5.11 0.10
C ALA A 167 -13.54 5.98 -0.09
N SER A 168 -13.67 7.25 0.25
CA SER A 168 -12.70 8.29 -0.08
C SER A 168 -12.27 9.12 1.12
N GLU A 169 -11.09 9.72 1.00
CA GLU A 169 -10.58 10.73 1.91
C GLU A 169 -11.41 12.02 1.89
N ASP A 170 -12.31 12.19 0.88
CA ASP A 170 -13.29 13.28 0.88
C ASP A 170 -14.41 13.11 1.92
N GLY A 171 -14.34 12.07 2.76
CA GLY A 171 -15.31 11.77 3.80
C GLY A 171 -16.61 11.13 3.30
N SER A 172 -16.67 10.69 2.04
CA SER A 172 -17.91 10.09 1.51
C SER A 172 -17.72 8.62 1.08
N ILE A 173 -18.80 7.83 1.27
CA ILE A 173 -18.96 6.53 0.61
C ILE A 173 -19.99 6.73 -0.49
N ARG A 174 -19.68 6.24 -1.70
CA ARG A 174 -20.57 6.35 -2.86
C ARG A 174 -20.81 5.00 -3.49
N GLN A 175 -21.98 4.87 -4.14
CA GLN A 175 -22.34 3.70 -4.90
C GLN A 175 -22.55 4.07 -6.37
N TRP A 176 -22.06 3.23 -7.26
CA TRP A 176 -22.03 3.46 -8.70
C TRP A 176 -22.55 2.24 -9.43
N LYS A 177 -23.35 2.46 -10.47
CA LYS A 177 -23.59 1.41 -11.46
C LYS A 177 -22.33 1.20 -12.30
N ARG A 178 -22.23 0.06 -12.96
CA ARG A 178 -21.13 -0.26 -13.86
C ARG A 178 -20.88 0.78 -14.96
N ASP A 179 -21.94 1.40 -15.46
CA ASP A 179 -21.87 2.45 -16.49
C ASP A 179 -21.48 3.83 -15.93
N GLY A 180 -21.20 3.91 -14.64
CA GLY A 180 -20.75 5.12 -13.95
C GLY A 180 -21.86 5.98 -13.38
N GLU A 181 -23.14 5.59 -13.54
CA GLU A 181 -24.23 6.33 -12.93
C GLU A 181 -24.23 6.16 -11.39
N PRO A 182 -24.39 7.22 -10.63
CA PRO A 182 -24.48 7.15 -9.17
C PRO A 182 -25.78 6.48 -8.73
N VAL A 183 -25.72 5.76 -7.61
CA VAL A 183 -26.86 5.12 -6.98
C VAL A 183 -27.08 5.72 -5.60
N GLY A 184 -28.22 6.37 -5.40
CA GLY A 184 -28.55 7.02 -4.15
C GLY A 184 -27.74 8.31 -3.90
N LYS A 185 -27.75 8.75 -2.64
CA LYS A 185 -26.94 9.88 -2.17
C LYS A 185 -25.65 9.37 -1.58
N PRO A 186 -24.57 10.16 -1.62
CA PRO A 186 -23.36 9.83 -0.86
C PRO A 186 -23.67 9.67 0.64
N LEU A 187 -23.03 8.68 1.28
CA LEU A 187 -23.05 8.56 2.74
C LEU A 187 -21.92 9.47 3.24
N ASP A 188 -22.30 10.53 3.95
CA ASP A 188 -21.38 11.58 4.40
C ASP A 188 -20.86 11.25 5.81
N ASN A 189 -19.56 11.13 5.96
CA ASN A 189 -18.86 10.80 7.20
C ASN A 189 -18.51 12.05 8.03
N ASP A 190 -19.36 13.07 8.04
CA ASP A 190 -19.13 14.36 8.72
C ASP A 190 -17.84 15.07 8.28
N GLY A 191 -17.41 14.84 7.02
CA GLY A 191 -16.18 15.40 6.46
C GLY A 191 -14.90 14.70 6.91
N GLU A 192 -14.98 13.67 7.76
CA GLU A 192 -13.81 12.90 8.20
C GLU A 192 -13.37 11.90 7.13
N GLY A 193 -12.10 11.97 6.73
CA GLY A 193 -11.53 11.10 5.72
C GLY A 193 -11.69 9.61 6.03
N ILE A 194 -12.07 8.83 5.02
CA ILE A 194 -12.29 7.39 5.14
C ILE A 194 -11.10 6.65 4.55
N GLY A 195 -10.39 5.88 5.38
CA GLY A 195 -9.25 5.07 4.96
C GLY A 195 -9.63 3.68 4.46
N THR A 196 -10.75 3.14 4.92
CA THR A 196 -11.18 1.77 4.59
C THR A 196 -12.68 1.59 4.77
N MET A 197 -13.26 0.62 4.04
CA MET A 197 -14.64 0.19 4.25
C MET A 197 -14.79 -1.32 4.08
N ALA A 198 -15.83 -1.87 4.69
CA ALA A 198 -16.24 -3.26 4.49
C ALA A 198 -17.77 -3.36 4.43
N VAL A 199 -18.27 -4.09 3.45
CA VAL A 199 -19.71 -4.34 3.26
C VAL A 199 -20.10 -5.60 4.01
N SER A 200 -21.25 -5.59 4.68
CA SER A 200 -21.77 -6.78 5.37
C SER A 200 -22.05 -7.93 4.40
N PRO A 201 -21.98 -9.20 4.85
CA PRO A 201 -22.21 -10.36 3.99
C PRO A 201 -23.58 -10.39 3.31
N ASP A 202 -24.59 -9.77 3.91
CA ASP A 202 -25.97 -9.62 3.39
C ASP A 202 -26.18 -8.35 2.55
N GLU A 203 -25.13 -7.52 2.41
CA GLU A 203 -25.08 -6.26 1.64
C GLU A 203 -26.09 -5.20 2.09
N ARG A 204 -26.56 -5.28 3.33
CA ARG A 204 -27.46 -4.27 3.91
C ARG A 204 -26.72 -3.12 4.57
N MET A 205 -25.52 -3.40 5.07
CA MET A 205 -24.71 -2.46 5.85
C MET A 205 -23.33 -2.28 5.26
N VAL A 206 -22.76 -1.11 5.48
CA VAL A 206 -21.34 -0.85 5.25
C VAL A 206 -20.76 -0.19 6.49
N VAL A 207 -19.62 -0.70 6.94
CA VAL A 207 -18.82 -0.10 7.99
C VAL A 207 -17.63 0.62 7.35
N CYS A 208 -17.32 1.82 7.83
CA CYS A 208 -16.11 2.54 7.44
C CYS A 208 -15.24 2.82 8.66
N GLY A 209 -13.93 2.85 8.40
CA GLY A 209 -12.90 3.25 9.34
C GLY A 209 -12.24 4.54 8.89
N SER A 210 -12.16 5.50 9.80
CA SER A 210 -11.72 6.86 9.51
C SER A 210 -10.34 7.15 10.07
N VAL A 211 -9.75 8.22 9.61
CA VAL A 211 -8.45 8.73 10.10
C VAL A 211 -8.52 9.20 11.55
N ASP A 212 -9.73 9.53 12.06
CA ASP A 212 -9.98 9.89 13.46
C ASP A 212 -9.99 8.69 14.43
N GLY A 213 -9.73 7.46 13.94
CA GLY A 213 -9.74 6.24 14.74
C GLY A 213 -11.13 5.68 15.04
N ARG A 214 -12.18 6.24 14.47
CA ARG A 214 -13.56 5.79 14.71
C ARG A 214 -14.06 4.91 13.58
N LEU A 215 -15.03 4.05 13.92
CA LEU A 215 -15.80 3.30 12.96
C LEU A 215 -17.23 3.87 12.91
N ARG A 216 -17.82 3.88 11.72
CA ARG A 216 -19.21 4.28 11.51
C ARG A 216 -19.91 3.23 10.67
N LEU A 217 -21.14 2.88 11.08
CA LEU A 217 -21.96 1.88 10.42
C LEU A 217 -23.14 2.56 9.71
N TRP A 218 -23.40 2.15 8.49
CA TRP A 218 -24.42 2.73 7.62
C TRP A 218 -25.36 1.67 7.08
N ASN A 219 -26.64 2.00 7.00
CA ASN A 219 -27.61 1.27 6.20
C ASN A 219 -27.49 1.73 4.74
N ILE A 220 -27.11 0.80 3.85
CA ILE A 220 -26.86 1.12 2.43
C ILE A 220 -28.14 1.60 1.73
N LYS A 221 -29.28 0.94 2.00
CA LYS A 221 -30.54 1.25 1.35
C LYS A 221 -31.16 2.57 1.82
N GLU A 222 -31.09 2.83 3.10
CA GLU A 222 -31.67 4.03 3.72
C GLU A 222 -30.77 5.24 3.59
N GLY A 223 -29.46 5.01 3.41
CA GLY A 223 -28.45 6.07 3.38
C GLY A 223 -28.28 6.77 4.72
N SER A 224 -28.59 6.07 5.83
CA SER A 224 -28.54 6.60 7.19
C SER A 224 -27.46 5.91 8.02
N MET A 225 -26.79 6.66 8.89
CA MET A 225 -25.87 6.12 9.88
C MET A 225 -26.65 5.36 10.96
N ILE A 226 -26.13 4.21 11.39
CA ILE A 226 -26.70 3.38 12.43
C ILE A 226 -25.97 3.66 13.74
N GLY A 227 -26.67 4.28 14.70
CA GLY A 227 -26.10 4.61 16.01
C GLY A 227 -25.07 5.72 15.97
N GLU A 228 -24.23 5.75 17.01
CA GLU A 228 -23.14 6.73 17.16
C GLU A 228 -21.82 6.15 16.65
N PRO A 229 -20.85 6.99 16.23
CA PRO A 229 -19.51 6.51 15.84
C PRO A 229 -18.84 5.72 16.96
N TRP A 230 -18.31 4.54 16.64
CA TRP A 230 -17.67 3.65 17.61
C TRP A 230 -16.26 4.14 17.92
N LYS A 231 -15.99 4.34 19.21
CA LYS A 231 -14.71 4.84 19.69
C LYS A 231 -13.85 3.68 20.23
N GLY A 232 -12.56 3.76 19.97
CA GLY A 232 -11.65 2.75 20.54
C GLY A 232 -10.23 2.86 20.04
N HIS A 233 -9.99 2.93 18.73
CA HIS A 233 -8.65 3.12 18.21
C HIS A 233 -8.11 4.53 18.53
N ASP A 234 -6.81 4.60 18.81
CA ASP A 234 -6.10 5.84 19.14
C ASP A 234 -5.45 6.49 17.91
N ALA A 235 -5.52 5.82 16.76
CA ALA A 235 -4.98 6.29 15.49
C ALA A 235 -5.86 5.81 14.31
N ALA A 236 -5.50 6.19 13.07
CA ALA A 236 -6.27 5.89 11.86
C ALA A 236 -6.57 4.39 11.70
N VAL A 237 -7.81 4.07 11.33
CA VAL A 237 -8.24 2.71 10.98
C VAL A 237 -7.87 2.43 9.53
N ARG A 238 -6.99 1.44 9.30
CA ARG A 238 -6.43 1.13 7.98
C ARG A 238 -7.09 -0.05 7.29
N CYS A 239 -7.68 -0.95 8.03
CA CYS A 239 -8.34 -2.11 7.46
C CYS A 239 -9.55 -2.54 8.28
N LEU A 240 -10.52 -3.13 7.58
CA LEU A 240 -11.77 -3.65 8.14
C LEU A 240 -12.15 -4.95 7.43
N ASP A 241 -12.77 -5.84 8.15
CA ASP A 241 -13.45 -6.99 7.57
C ASP A 241 -14.61 -7.45 8.43
N TRP A 242 -15.67 -7.96 7.79
CA TRP A 242 -16.79 -8.61 8.43
C TRP A 242 -16.52 -10.10 8.61
N SER A 243 -16.93 -10.67 9.74
CA SER A 243 -17.03 -12.11 9.84
C SER A 243 -18.11 -12.64 8.87
N PRO A 244 -17.95 -13.84 8.28
CA PRO A 244 -18.90 -14.38 7.30
C PRO A 244 -20.32 -14.57 7.84
N ASP A 245 -20.46 -14.74 9.15
CA ASP A 245 -21.76 -14.85 9.87
C ASP A 245 -22.36 -13.49 10.22
N ALA A 246 -21.71 -12.39 9.87
CA ALA A 246 -22.09 -11.01 10.16
C ALA A 246 -22.19 -10.67 11.66
N LEU A 247 -21.66 -11.49 12.57
CA LEU A 247 -21.74 -11.28 14.01
C LEU A 247 -20.62 -10.40 14.57
N GLU A 248 -19.54 -10.24 13.81
CA GLU A 248 -18.36 -9.48 14.22
C GLU A 248 -17.76 -8.68 13.07
N ILE A 249 -17.12 -7.57 13.45
CA ILE A 249 -16.25 -6.77 12.55
C ILE A 249 -14.87 -6.75 13.20
N ALA A 250 -13.83 -7.03 12.43
CA ALA A 250 -12.44 -6.79 12.82
C ALA A 250 -11.93 -5.50 12.20
N SER A 251 -11.21 -4.70 12.98
CA SER A 251 -10.52 -3.49 12.53
C SER A 251 -9.07 -3.53 12.91
N GLY A 252 -8.19 -3.08 12.01
CA GLY A 252 -6.78 -2.86 12.25
C GLY A 252 -6.40 -1.39 12.09
N SER A 253 -5.49 -0.91 12.92
CA SER A 253 -5.15 0.51 13.02
C SER A 253 -3.64 0.74 13.07
N GLU A 254 -3.27 1.99 12.82
CA GLU A 254 -1.91 2.52 13.06
C GLU A 254 -1.53 2.51 14.54
N ASP A 255 -2.49 2.31 15.46
CA ASP A 255 -2.21 2.13 16.88
C ASP A 255 -1.59 0.76 17.22
N GLY A 256 -1.36 -0.09 16.22
CA GLY A 256 -0.78 -1.42 16.36
C GLY A 256 -1.74 -2.46 16.93
N THR A 257 -3.03 -2.15 17.01
CA THR A 257 -4.03 -3.07 17.57
C THR A 257 -5.04 -3.56 16.54
N ILE A 258 -5.57 -4.76 16.80
CA ILE A 258 -6.79 -5.26 16.17
C ILE A 258 -7.89 -5.21 17.20
N ARG A 259 -9.05 -4.66 16.82
CA ARG A 259 -10.25 -4.63 17.65
C ARG A 259 -11.36 -5.41 16.98
N ARG A 260 -12.21 -6.04 17.80
CA ARG A 260 -13.37 -6.79 17.34
C ARG A 260 -14.63 -6.17 17.92
N TRP A 261 -15.62 -5.97 17.06
CA TRP A 261 -16.80 -5.19 17.35
C TRP A 261 -18.07 -6.01 17.09
N ASN A 262 -19.05 -5.85 17.97
CA ASN A 262 -20.41 -6.33 17.71
C ASN A 262 -21.15 -5.27 16.90
N PRO A 263 -21.62 -5.57 15.68
CA PRO A 263 -22.26 -4.60 14.80
C PRO A 263 -23.61 -4.07 15.32
N ASP A 264 -24.34 -4.89 16.11
CA ASP A 264 -25.66 -4.51 16.65
C ASP A 264 -25.54 -3.47 17.78
N THR A 265 -24.45 -3.52 18.54
CA THR A 265 -24.28 -2.68 19.73
C THR A 265 -23.21 -1.61 19.57
N GLY A 266 -22.35 -1.72 18.56
CA GLY A 266 -21.18 -0.85 18.36
C GLY A 266 -20.11 -1.00 19.44
N ARG A 267 -20.19 -2.04 20.30
CA ARG A 267 -19.24 -2.26 21.39
C ARG A 267 -18.17 -3.28 21.02
N GLN A 268 -17.00 -3.11 21.61
CA GLN A 268 -15.95 -4.12 21.51
C GLN A 268 -16.38 -5.42 22.18
N ILE A 269 -16.14 -6.55 21.51
CA ILE A 269 -16.48 -7.89 22.00
C ILE A 269 -15.46 -8.37 23.05
N ALA A 270 -14.19 -7.94 22.89
CA ALA A 270 -13.08 -8.37 23.73
C ALA A 270 -12.03 -7.23 23.82
N PRO A 271 -11.08 -7.32 24.75
CA PRO A 271 -9.95 -6.40 24.79
C PRO A 271 -9.20 -6.35 23.44
N PRO A 272 -8.57 -5.20 23.11
CA PRO A 272 -7.78 -5.09 21.89
C PRO A 272 -6.66 -6.12 21.84
N ILE A 273 -6.45 -6.69 20.66
CA ILE A 273 -5.31 -7.57 20.39
C ILE A 273 -4.13 -6.68 20.03
N LYS A 274 -3.13 -6.65 20.89
CA LYS A 274 -1.85 -5.98 20.59
C LYS A 274 -1.07 -6.88 19.65
N THR A 275 -0.87 -6.41 18.43
CA THR A 275 -0.05 -7.11 17.45
C THR A 275 1.43 -6.80 17.67
N ARG A 276 2.31 -7.55 16.99
CA ARG A 276 3.73 -7.19 16.91
C ARG A 276 4.01 -6.27 15.72
N HIS A 277 2.98 -5.99 14.91
CA HIS A 277 3.06 -5.01 13.83
C HIS A 277 3.14 -3.62 14.44
N GLY A 278 3.94 -2.73 13.85
CA GLY A 278 3.88 -1.31 14.17
C GLY A 278 2.51 -0.74 13.80
N TRP A 279 2.09 -0.97 12.55
CA TRP A 279 0.76 -0.64 12.05
C TRP A 279 0.09 -1.89 11.48
N VAL A 280 -1.23 -2.01 11.62
CA VAL A 280 -2.02 -3.09 11.03
C VAL A 280 -2.65 -2.59 9.74
N TYR A 281 -2.10 -3.04 8.61
CA TYR A 281 -2.54 -2.60 7.27
C TYR A 281 -3.62 -3.49 6.65
N ALA A 282 -3.70 -4.75 7.06
CA ALA A 282 -4.67 -5.70 6.53
C ALA A 282 -5.24 -6.59 7.64
N VAL A 283 -6.53 -6.87 7.55
CA VAL A 283 -7.24 -7.87 8.35
C VAL A 283 -8.26 -8.58 7.47
N LYS A 284 -8.35 -9.92 7.55
CA LYS A 284 -9.32 -10.72 6.80
C LYS A 284 -9.78 -11.94 7.58
N TYR A 285 -11.08 -12.15 7.70
CA TYR A 285 -11.65 -13.38 8.21
C TYR A 285 -11.52 -14.53 7.20
N SER A 286 -11.32 -15.75 7.70
CA SER A 286 -11.48 -16.98 6.91
C SER A 286 -12.94 -17.13 6.47
N GLN A 287 -13.19 -17.87 5.38
CA GLN A 287 -14.55 -18.09 4.89
C GLN A 287 -15.43 -18.86 5.90
N GLN A 288 -14.83 -19.65 6.79
CA GLN A 288 -15.51 -20.36 7.87
C GLN A 288 -15.77 -19.48 9.10
N GLY A 289 -15.10 -18.31 9.19
CA GLY A 289 -15.22 -17.39 10.32
C GLY A 289 -14.58 -17.88 11.61
N ASP A 290 -13.85 -19.01 11.58
CA ASP A 290 -13.18 -19.60 12.74
C ASP A 290 -11.82 -18.95 13.05
N LYS A 291 -11.26 -18.25 12.07
CA LYS A 291 -9.96 -17.59 12.11
C LYS A 291 -10.01 -16.25 11.40
N PHE A 292 -9.00 -15.43 11.66
CA PHE A 292 -8.69 -14.26 10.82
C PHE A 292 -7.17 -14.07 10.71
N ILE A 293 -6.75 -13.31 9.72
CA ILE A 293 -5.35 -12.97 9.49
C ILE A 293 -5.15 -11.48 9.60
N SER A 294 -3.96 -11.08 10.00
CA SER A 294 -3.51 -9.69 9.97
C SER A 294 -2.14 -9.57 9.31
N GLY A 295 -1.90 -8.41 8.69
CA GLY A 295 -0.62 -8.05 8.07
C GLY A 295 -0.15 -6.67 8.48
N GLY A 296 1.15 -6.53 8.64
CA GLY A 296 1.86 -5.30 8.98
C GLY A 296 3.34 -5.45 8.66
N ASP A 297 4.24 -4.97 9.45
CA ASP A 297 5.71 -4.88 9.27
C ASP A 297 6.39 -6.20 8.81
N GLY A 298 6.14 -6.63 7.56
CA GLY A 298 6.71 -7.85 6.97
C GLY A 298 6.15 -9.17 7.49
N VAL A 299 5.25 -9.14 8.47
CA VAL A 299 4.73 -10.32 9.17
C VAL A 299 3.25 -10.50 8.91
N ILE A 300 2.82 -11.76 8.74
CA ILE A 300 1.41 -12.15 8.69
C ILE A 300 1.14 -12.99 9.94
N CYS A 301 0.09 -12.65 10.68
CA CYS A 301 -0.36 -13.43 11.83
C CYS A 301 -1.70 -14.10 11.54
N ILE A 302 -1.83 -15.37 11.87
CA ILE A 302 -3.09 -16.10 11.86
C ILE A 302 -3.60 -16.18 13.30
N TRP A 303 -4.82 -15.74 13.51
CA TRP A 303 -5.49 -15.68 14.79
C TRP A 303 -6.69 -16.61 14.81
N SER A 304 -6.97 -17.25 15.94
CA SER A 304 -8.27 -17.86 16.17
C SER A 304 -9.34 -16.78 16.33
N ARG A 305 -10.60 -17.14 16.15
CA ARG A 305 -11.71 -16.18 16.27
C ARG A 305 -11.74 -15.46 17.63
N ASP A 306 -11.31 -16.11 18.70
CA ASP A 306 -11.22 -15.53 20.04
C ASP A 306 -10.01 -14.61 20.25
N GLY A 307 -9.13 -14.46 19.23
CA GLY A 307 -8.01 -13.53 19.24
C GLY A 307 -6.70 -14.12 19.77
N LYS A 308 -6.59 -15.46 19.85
CA LYS A 308 -5.33 -16.12 20.19
C LYS A 308 -4.46 -16.28 18.95
N LEU A 309 -3.18 -15.90 19.03
CA LEU A 309 -2.21 -16.13 17.97
C LEU A 309 -2.00 -17.63 17.75
N LEU A 310 -2.20 -18.09 16.53
CA LEU A 310 -2.01 -19.48 16.11
C LEU A 310 -0.69 -19.68 15.36
N ILE A 311 -0.42 -18.82 14.38
CA ILE A 311 0.75 -18.91 13.52
C ILE A 311 1.26 -17.51 13.22
N GLU A 312 2.58 -17.36 13.21
CA GLU A 312 3.29 -16.17 12.75
C GLU A 312 4.08 -16.55 11.50
N ILE A 313 3.86 -15.84 10.41
CA ILE A 313 4.47 -16.09 9.10
C ILE A 313 5.40 -14.91 8.79
N ASN A 314 6.69 -15.21 8.69
CA ASN A 314 7.72 -14.27 8.30
C ASN A 314 8.17 -14.59 6.87
N GLY A 315 8.48 -13.56 6.08
CA GLY A 315 8.99 -13.81 4.74
C GLY A 315 8.95 -12.60 3.82
N HIS A 316 7.99 -11.68 3.97
CA HIS A 316 8.07 -10.39 3.28
C HIS A 316 9.19 -9.54 3.87
N ASP A 317 9.90 -8.82 3.00
CA ASP A 317 11.02 -7.95 3.37
C ASP A 317 10.54 -6.56 3.80
N ASP A 318 9.24 -6.25 3.62
CA ASP A 318 8.61 -4.97 3.94
C ASP A 318 7.10 -5.16 4.25
N VAL A 319 6.41 -4.08 4.54
CA VAL A 319 5.02 -4.03 5.01
C VAL A 319 4.06 -4.84 4.14
N VAL A 320 3.23 -5.67 4.78
CA VAL A 320 2.11 -6.39 4.15
C VAL A 320 0.88 -5.51 4.12
N THR A 321 0.44 -5.12 2.94
CA THR A 321 -0.64 -4.15 2.70
C THR A 321 -2.01 -4.76 2.47
N SER A 322 -2.05 -5.96 1.92
CA SER A 322 -3.29 -6.61 1.51
C SER A 322 -3.20 -8.12 1.69
N LEU A 323 -4.31 -8.71 2.09
CA LEU A 323 -4.43 -10.14 2.37
C LEU A 323 -5.72 -10.71 1.79
N CYS A 324 -5.66 -11.93 1.28
CA CYS A 324 -6.82 -12.70 0.83
C CYS A 324 -6.70 -14.16 1.30
N TRP A 325 -7.84 -14.77 1.62
CA TRP A 325 -7.96 -16.21 1.81
C TRP A 325 -8.46 -16.90 0.54
N SER A 326 -8.00 -18.12 0.26
CA SER A 326 -8.74 -19.02 -0.65
C SER A 326 -10.06 -19.45 -0.01
N LYS A 327 -11.05 -19.79 -0.82
CA LYS A 327 -12.40 -20.21 -0.34
C LYS A 327 -12.36 -21.45 0.54
N ASP A 328 -11.44 -22.37 0.26
CA ASP A 328 -11.24 -23.59 1.04
C ASP A 328 -10.47 -23.33 2.35
N GLY A 329 -9.96 -22.09 2.55
CA GLY A 329 -9.15 -21.73 3.72
C GLY A 329 -7.76 -22.36 3.75
N ALA A 330 -7.35 -23.04 2.66
CA ALA A 330 -6.06 -23.73 2.60
C ALA A 330 -4.88 -22.80 2.30
N HIS A 331 -5.14 -21.67 1.64
CA HIS A 331 -4.11 -20.74 1.19
C HIS A 331 -4.40 -19.31 1.63
N ILE A 332 -3.31 -18.57 1.83
CA ILE A 332 -3.31 -17.12 2.05
C ILE A 332 -2.51 -16.48 0.91
N PHE A 333 -2.96 -15.34 0.44
CA PHE A 333 -2.24 -14.49 -0.51
C PHE A 333 -1.99 -13.13 0.13
N SER A 334 -0.78 -12.62 -0.02
CA SER A 334 -0.35 -11.33 0.52
C SER A 334 0.30 -10.46 -0.53
N GLY A 335 0.02 -9.17 -0.50
CA GLY A 335 0.73 -8.14 -1.26
C GLY A 335 1.52 -7.25 -0.32
N SER A 336 2.68 -6.76 -0.75
CA SER A 336 3.62 -6.06 0.12
C SER A 336 4.27 -4.84 -0.53
N PHE A 337 4.89 -4.01 0.31
CA PHE A 337 5.80 -2.95 -0.07
C PHE A 337 7.08 -3.47 -0.71
N ASP A 338 7.41 -4.77 -0.54
CA ASP A 338 8.54 -5.45 -1.20
C ASP A 338 8.28 -5.77 -2.68
N ASP A 339 7.24 -5.18 -3.29
CA ASP A 339 6.82 -5.31 -4.69
C ASP A 339 6.36 -6.72 -5.07
N THR A 340 6.25 -7.65 -4.11
CA THR A 340 5.87 -9.03 -4.36
C THR A 340 4.46 -9.37 -3.89
N ILE A 341 3.89 -10.41 -4.51
CA ILE A 341 2.73 -11.12 -4.01
C ILE A 341 3.22 -12.50 -3.60
N ARG A 342 2.82 -12.98 -2.42
CA ARG A 342 3.22 -14.31 -1.95
C ARG A 342 2.01 -15.19 -1.67
N LYS A 343 2.17 -16.48 -1.91
CA LYS A 343 1.20 -17.53 -1.61
C LYS A 343 1.70 -18.39 -0.47
N TRP A 344 0.89 -18.57 0.56
CA TRP A 344 1.22 -19.29 1.77
C TRP A 344 0.25 -20.43 2.02
N ARG A 345 0.74 -21.51 2.62
CA ARG A 345 -0.12 -22.59 3.13
C ARG A 345 -0.62 -22.21 4.54
N ALA A 346 -1.93 -22.16 4.71
CA ALA A 346 -2.52 -21.59 5.92
C ALA A 346 -2.28 -22.44 7.18
N ILE A 347 -2.10 -23.78 7.02
CA ILE A 347 -1.98 -24.67 8.15
C ILE A 347 -0.64 -24.58 8.91
N ASP A 348 0.40 -24.14 8.24
CA ASP A 348 1.77 -24.11 8.80
C ASP A 348 2.55 -22.85 8.41
N GLY A 349 1.94 -21.92 7.65
CA GLY A 349 2.59 -20.69 7.21
C GLY A 349 3.70 -20.87 6.16
N LYS A 350 3.82 -22.05 5.54
CA LYS A 350 4.87 -22.30 4.54
C LYS A 350 4.62 -21.51 3.27
N GLU A 351 5.67 -20.80 2.79
CA GLU A 351 5.66 -20.15 1.48
C GLU A 351 5.56 -21.20 0.36
N LEU A 352 4.62 -21.01 -0.54
CA LEU A 352 4.38 -21.89 -1.69
C LEU A 352 4.83 -21.26 -3.01
N ALA A 353 4.70 -19.95 -3.13
CA ALA A 353 5.12 -19.21 -4.34
C ALA A 353 5.34 -17.74 -4.03
N VAL A 354 6.24 -17.12 -4.81
CA VAL A 354 6.45 -15.67 -4.88
C VAL A 354 6.16 -15.24 -6.31
N LEU A 355 5.17 -14.37 -6.47
CA LEU A 355 4.78 -13.80 -7.77
C LEU A 355 5.50 -12.44 -7.90
N ARG A 356 6.43 -12.38 -8.85
CA ARG A 356 7.27 -11.22 -9.11
C ARG A 356 6.89 -10.58 -10.44
N GLY A 357 6.90 -9.26 -10.51
CA GLY A 357 6.60 -8.53 -11.73
C GLY A 357 6.17 -7.08 -11.49
N HIS A 358 5.52 -6.78 -10.36
CA HIS A 358 5.36 -5.39 -9.94
C HIS A 358 6.71 -4.76 -9.66
N THR A 359 6.84 -3.47 -9.93
CA THR A 359 8.08 -2.70 -9.77
C THR A 359 7.94 -1.59 -8.74
N ASN A 360 6.86 -1.64 -7.97
CA ASN A 360 6.58 -0.79 -6.84
C ASN A 360 5.52 -1.46 -5.97
N ILE A 361 5.29 -0.92 -4.78
CA ILE A 361 4.38 -1.37 -3.74
C ILE A 361 3.09 -2.00 -4.29
N VAL A 362 2.78 -3.22 -3.89
CA VAL A 362 1.48 -3.85 -4.12
C VAL A 362 0.51 -3.35 -3.05
N ARG A 363 -0.50 -2.57 -3.44
CA ARG A 363 -1.44 -1.92 -2.53
C ARG A 363 -2.64 -2.76 -2.16
N SER A 364 -3.19 -3.48 -3.13
CA SER A 364 -4.46 -4.19 -2.96
C SER A 364 -4.49 -5.46 -3.79
N LEU A 365 -5.12 -6.49 -3.26
CA LEU A 365 -5.34 -7.77 -3.92
C LEU A 365 -6.81 -8.14 -3.87
N CYS A 366 -7.30 -8.81 -4.92
CA CYS A 366 -8.56 -9.52 -4.87
C CYS A 366 -8.49 -10.82 -5.70
N LEU A 367 -9.27 -11.82 -5.28
CA LEU A 367 -9.41 -13.08 -6.00
C LEU A 367 -10.59 -13.00 -6.97
N THR A 368 -10.47 -13.66 -8.13
CA THR A 368 -11.63 -13.89 -8.99
C THR A 368 -12.59 -14.88 -8.34
N PRO A 369 -13.91 -14.82 -8.62
CA PRO A 369 -14.89 -15.71 -8.01
C PRO A 369 -14.64 -17.21 -8.25
N ASN A 370 -13.98 -17.56 -9.36
CA ASN A 370 -13.58 -18.94 -9.68
C ASN A 370 -12.21 -19.33 -9.09
N GLU A 371 -11.55 -18.41 -8.34
CA GLU A 371 -10.23 -18.58 -7.74
C GLU A 371 -9.12 -19.01 -8.71
N ARG A 372 -9.33 -18.79 -10.01
CA ARG A 372 -8.30 -19.05 -11.00
C ARG A 372 -7.23 -17.95 -11.02
N TYR A 373 -7.65 -16.71 -10.79
CA TYR A 373 -6.76 -15.56 -10.89
C TYR A 373 -6.76 -14.74 -9.62
N ILE A 374 -5.63 -14.11 -9.35
CA ILE A 374 -5.49 -12.99 -8.43
C ILE A 374 -5.31 -11.72 -9.25
N VAL A 375 -5.91 -10.63 -8.80
CA VAL A 375 -5.77 -9.30 -9.40
C VAL A 375 -5.10 -8.41 -8.38
N SER A 376 -4.09 -7.68 -8.80
CA SER A 376 -3.28 -6.82 -7.93
C SER A 376 -3.21 -5.40 -8.45
N ALA A 377 -3.28 -4.43 -7.53
CA ALA A 377 -3.09 -3.01 -7.77
C ALA A 377 -1.75 -2.57 -7.18
N SER A 378 -1.00 -1.74 -7.91
CA SER A 378 0.33 -1.30 -7.48
C SER A 378 0.60 0.18 -7.73
N ASN A 379 1.51 0.71 -6.92
CA ASN A 379 2.09 2.02 -7.13
C ASN A 379 2.94 2.12 -8.42
N ASP A 380 3.15 1.00 -9.16
CA ASP A 380 3.82 0.97 -10.46
C ASP A 380 2.91 1.39 -11.63
N TYR A 381 1.75 1.98 -11.33
CA TYR A 381 0.72 2.45 -12.28
C TYR A 381 -0.03 1.34 -12.99
N SER A 382 0.07 0.09 -12.53
CA SER A 382 -0.56 -1.04 -13.19
C SER A 382 -1.48 -1.83 -12.27
N VAL A 383 -2.51 -2.43 -12.88
CA VAL A 383 -3.19 -3.61 -12.34
C VAL A 383 -2.70 -4.81 -13.13
N ARG A 384 -2.37 -5.89 -12.44
CA ARG A 384 -1.93 -7.17 -13.02
C ARG A 384 -2.85 -8.30 -12.66
N ILE A 385 -2.92 -9.27 -13.55
CA ILE A 385 -3.67 -10.51 -13.39
C ILE A 385 -2.68 -11.66 -13.32
N TRP A 386 -2.84 -12.56 -12.37
CA TRP A 386 -1.94 -13.69 -12.13
C TRP A 386 -2.72 -14.99 -12.14
N ASP A 387 -2.31 -15.96 -12.93
CA ASP A 387 -2.89 -17.30 -12.94
C ASP A 387 -2.33 -18.12 -11.76
N LEU A 388 -3.19 -18.51 -10.83
CA LEU A 388 -2.82 -19.23 -9.61
C LEU A 388 -2.41 -20.69 -9.84
N LYS A 389 -2.66 -21.23 -11.04
CA LYS A 389 -2.19 -22.57 -11.43
C LYS A 389 -0.71 -22.53 -11.85
N THR A 390 -0.32 -21.49 -12.58
CA THR A 390 1.05 -21.33 -13.09
C THR A 390 1.91 -20.43 -12.21
N ASN A 391 1.28 -19.61 -11.36
CA ASN A 391 1.89 -18.53 -10.57
C ASN A 391 2.58 -17.47 -11.45
N GLN A 392 2.09 -17.26 -12.67
CA GLN A 392 2.64 -16.30 -13.63
C GLN A 392 1.64 -15.18 -13.89
N ALA A 393 2.16 -14.01 -14.22
CA ALA A 393 1.33 -12.92 -14.74
C ALA A 393 0.74 -13.32 -16.10
N VAL A 394 -0.51 -13.00 -16.33
CA VAL A 394 -1.24 -13.33 -17.59
C VAL A 394 -2.04 -12.11 -18.06
N GLY A 395 -2.30 -12.07 -19.34
CA GLY A 395 -3.08 -11.01 -19.95
C GLY A 395 -2.32 -9.67 -20.07
N ASP A 396 -3.05 -8.65 -20.49
CA ASP A 396 -2.53 -7.31 -20.67
C ASP A 396 -2.40 -6.59 -19.32
N LEU A 397 -1.39 -5.70 -19.24
CA LEU A 397 -1.30 -4.76 -18.13
C LEU A 397 -2.42 -3.71 -18.24
N LEU A 398 -3.19 -3.55 -17.16
CA LEU A 398 -4.17 -2.47 -17.09
C LEU A 398 -3.45 -1.22 -16.58
N LEU A 399 -3.01 -0.40 -17.53
CA LEU A 399 -2.16 0.77 -17.24
C LEU A 399 -2.99 1.99 -16.86
N HIS A 400 -2.53 2.72 -15.88
CA HIS A 400 -3.14 3.94 -15.34
C HIS A 400 -2.15 5.12 -15.45
N ASP A 401 -2.68 6.33 -15.28
CA ASP A 401 -1.87 7.54 -15.34
C ASP A 401 -1.26 7.93 -13.98
N ASP A 402 -1.64 7.21 -12.90
CA ASP A 402 -1.11 7.43 -11.55
C ASP A 402 -1.13 6.11 -10.75
N ARG A 403 -0.67 6.13 -9.49
CA ARG A 403 -0.58 4.98 -8.58
C ARG A 403 -1.95 4.37 -8.35
N VAL A 404 -2.03 3.05 -8.48
CA VAL A 404 -3.28 2.33 -8.24
C VAL A 404 -3.37 1.96 -6.76
N LEU A 405 -4.44 2.39 -6.10
CA LEU A 405 -4.60 2.29 -4.65
C LEU A 405 -5.42 1.07 -4.23
N ALA A 406 -6.52 0.80 -4.92
CA ALA A 406 -7.38 -0.32 -4.59
C ALA A 406 -7.90 -1.02 -5.86
N VAL A 407 -8.22 -2.29 -5.71
CA VAL A 407 -8.82 -3.13 -6.75
C VAL A 407 -9.94 -3.98 -6.15
N ALA A 408 -11.02 -4.14 -6.89
CA ALA A 408 -12.12 -5.04 -6.57
C ALA A 408 -12.58 -5.79 -7.81
N MET A 409 -13.05 -7.03 -7.61
CA MET A 409 -13.58 -7.88 -8.67
C MET A 409 -15.10 -7.92 -8.58
N SER A 410 -15.76 -7.83 -9.73
CA SER A 410 -17.21 -8.05 -9.78
C SER A 410 -17.57 -9.49 -9.42
N PRO A 411 -18.70 -9.71 -8.74
CA PRO A 411 -19.11 -11.04 -8.28
C PRO A 411 -19.36 -12.04 -9.42
N ASP A 412 -19.70 -11.56 -10.61
CA ASP A 412 -19.83 -12.38 -11.83
C ASP A 412 -18.49 -12.70 -12.49
N GLY A 413 -17.40 -12.15 -11.98
CA GLY A 413 -16.04 -12.36 -12.47
C GLY A 413 -15.72 -11.73 -13.82
N LYS A 414 -16.54 -10.78 -14.29
CA LYS A 414 -16.37 -10.18 -15.62
C LYS A 414 -15.58 -8.88 -15.59
N TYR A 415 -15.65 -8.13 -14.48
CA TYR A 415 -15.12 -6.78 -14.42
C TYR A 415 -14.18 -6.60 -13.23
N ILE A 416 -13.15 -5.81 -13.49
CA ILE A 416 -12.22 -5.31 -12.48
C ILE A 416 -12.53 -3.82 -12.29
N ALA A 417 -12.74 -3.40 -11.04
CA ALA A 417 -12.76 -1.99 -10.66
C ALA A 417 -11.44 -1.63 -10.02
N SER A 418 -10.84 -0.51 -10.41
CA SER A 418 -9.59 -0.02 -9.83
C SER A 418 -9.68 1.48 -9.53
N THR A 419 -9.00 1.93 -8.47
CA THR A 419 -8.88 3.36 -8.13
C THR A 419 -7.46 3.83 -8.17
N VAL A 420 -7.30 5.11 -8.46
CA VAL A 420 -6.02 5.76 -8.66
C VAL A 420 -5.96 7.04 -7.84
N LEU A 421 -4.76 7.58 -7.60
CA LEU A 421 -4.59 8.87 -6.92
C LEU A 421 -5.28 10.05 -7.64
N ASP A 422 -5.66 9.88 -8.90
CA ASP A 422 -6.42 10.89 -9.68
C ASP A 422 -7.90 11.01 -9.28
N LYS A 423 -8.33 10.29 -8.20
CA LYS A 423 -9.67 10.35 -7.61
C LYS A 423 -10.78 9.72 -8.49
N LYS A 424 -10.39 8.85 -9.43
CA LYS A 424 -11.32 8.19 -10.37
C LYS A 424 -11.39 6.68 -10.12
N ILE A 425 -12.48 6.09 -10.61
CA ILE A 425 -12.65 4.65 -10.65
C ILE A 425 -12.62 4.21 -12.12
N TYR A 426 -11.86 3.19 -12.42
CA TYR A 426 -11.71 2.61 -13.75
C TYR A 426 -12.34 1.23 -13.77
N ILE A 427 -13.20 0.96 -14.77
CA ILE A 427 -13.86 -0.33 -14.98
C ILE A 427 -13.24 -1.01 -16.20
N TRP A 428 -12.76 -2.23 -16.00
CA TRP A 428 -12.06 -3.01 -17.02
C TRP A 428 -12.75 -4.34 -17.25
N SER A 429 -12.77 -4.83 -18.49
CA SER A 429 -13.18 -6.20 -18.80
C SER A 429 -12.07 -7.19 -18.49
N LEU A 430 -12.35 -8.20 -17.64
CA LEU A 430 -11.40 -9.28 -17.38
C LEU A 430 -11.18 -10.14 -18.63
N GLU A 431 -12.24 -10.46 -19.38
CA GLU A 431 -12.16 -11.21 -20.61
C GLU A 431 -11.24 -10.51 -21.63
N ALA A 432 -11.50 -9.23 -21.91
CA ALA A 432 -10.66 -8.46 -22.83
C ALA A 432 -9.19 -8.37 -22.38
N ALA A 433 -8.94 -8.36 -21.07
CA ALA A 433 -7.59 -8.35 -20.53
C ALA A 433 -6.85 -9.69 -20.74
N LEU A 434 -7.57 -10.81 -20.75
CA LEU A 434 -7.01 -12.15 -20.90
C LEU A 434 -6.87 -12.58 -22.37
N ASP A 435 -7.79 -12.16 -23.26
CA ASP A 435 -7.89 -12.71 -24.63
C ASP A 435 -6.79 -12.22 -25.59
N ARG A 436 -6.18 -11.07 -25.35
CA ARG A 436 -5.20 -10.49 -26.28
C ARG A 436 -3.96 -11.34 -26.50
N HIS A 437 -3.55 -12.14 -25.54
CA HIS A 437 -2.39 -13.01 -25.69
C HIS A 437 -2.64 -14.24 -26.58
N GLN A 438 -3.90 -14.63 -26.79
CA GLN A 438 -4.22 -15.75 -27.67
C GLN A 438 -4.18 -15.38 -29.17
N HIS A 439 -4.23 -14.08 -29.50
CA HIS A 439 -4.28 -13.60 -30.88
C HIS A 439 -3.00 -12.90 -31.39
N ALA A 440 -1.93 -12.88 -30.60
CA ALA A 440 -0.64 -12.34 -31.04
C ALA A 440 0.01 -13.16 -32.14
N ASP A 441 -0.40 -14.43 -32.35
CA ASP A 441 0.06 -15.30 -33.45
C ASP A 441 -0.77 -15.17 -34.74
N ASP A 442 -1.96 -14.59 -34.69
CA ASP A 442 -2.80 -14.36 -35.87
C ASP A 442 -2.78 -12.87 -36.26
N GLY A 443 -1.86 -12.54 -37.13
CA GLY A 443 -1.68 -11.18 -37.64
C GLY A 443 -2.97 -10.58 -38.20
N ASN A 444 -3.33 -9.41 -37.72
CA ASN A 444 -4.27 -8.46 -38.34
C ASN A 444 -5.76 -8.54 -37.94
N ALA A 445 -6.09 -8.15 -36.73
CA ALA A 445 -7.45 -7.68 -36.42
C ALA A 445 -7.40 -6.17 -36.08
N LYS A 446 -7.99 -5.35 -36.95
CA LYS A 446 -8.25 -3.92 -36.72
C LYS A 446 -9.19 -3.78 -35.53
N LEU A 447 -8.63 -3.62 -34.34
CA LEU A 447 -9.37 -3.20 -33.15
C LEU A 447 -9.68 -1.70 -33.26
N LYS A 448 -10.95 -1.38 -33.43
CA LYS A 448 -11.46 -0.01 -33.20
C LYS A 448 -11.29 0.31 -31.74
N ALA A 449 -10.33 1.18 -31.41
CA ALA A 449 -10.22 1.77 -30.10
C ALA A 449 -11.51 2.60 -29.85
N THR A 450 -12.42 2.07 -29.07
CA THR A 450 -13.56 2.83 -28.54
C THR A 450 -13.02 3.72 -27.41
N GLN A 451 -13.29 5.03 -27.49
CA GLN A 451 -12.95 5.92 -26.39
C GLN A 451 -13.73 5.52 -25.12
N PRO A 452 -13.10 5.52 -23.94
CA PRO A 452 -13.78 5.19 -22.71
C PRO A 452 -14.89 6.21 -22.40
N ARG A 453 -16.01 5.73 -21.88
CA ARG A 453 -17.10 6.59 -21.41
C ARG A 453 -16.69 7.28 -20.11
N ILE A 454 -16.62 8.60 -20.10
CA ILE A 454 -16.34 9.39 -18.89
C ILE A 454 -17.67 9.90 -18.34
N VAL A 455 -17.99 9.51 -17.11
CA VAL A 455 -19.19 9.97 -16.39
C VAL A 455 -18.77 10.88 -15.25
N ARG A 456 -19.27 12.12 -15.27
CA ARG A 456 -18.98 13.17 -14.27
C ARG A 456 -20.22 13.49 -13.46
N GLN A 457 -20.08 13.45 -12.14
CA GLN A 457 -21.08 14.06 -11.26
C GLN A 457 -20.83 15.57 -11.12
N PRO A 458 -21.89 16.40 -11.12
CA PRO A 458 -21.74 17.79 -10.75
C PRO A 458 -21.33 17.86 -9.26
N ILE A 459 -20.27 18.61 -8.97
CA ILE A 459 -19.84 18.92 -7.60
C ILE A 459 -20.93 19.84 -7.03
N VAL A 460 -21.75 19.33 -6.15
CA VAL A 460 -22.73 20.15 -5.41
C VAL A 460 -21.93 20.86 -4.33
N SER A 461 -21.46 22.06 -4.63
CA SER A 461 -20.92 22.97 -3.62
C SER A 461 -22.09 23.43 -2.74
N ASN A 462 -22.17 22.93 -1.52
CA ASN A 462 -23.06 23.47 -0.50
C ASN A 462 -22.54 24.86 -0.10
N PHE A 463 -22.94 25.88 -0.82
CA PHE A 463 -22.86 27.26 -0.33
C PHE A 463 -23.89 27.40 0.82
N ILE A 464 -23.42 27.30 2.03
CA ILE A 464 -24.19 27.75 3.20
C ILE A 464 -24.26 29.27 3.08
N LEU A 465 -25.40 29.78 2.61
CA LEU A 465 -25.76 31.17 2.74
C LEU A 465 -25.98 31.48 4.23
N ALA A 466 -24.96 32.05 4.85
CA ALA A 466 -25.13 32.67 6.17
C ALA A 466 -26.11 33.84 6.04
N HIS A 467 -27.36 33.63 6.45
CA HIS A 467 -28.29 34.72 6.70
C HIS A 467 -27.82 35.50 7.92
N THR A 468 -27.17 36.62 7.69
CA THR A 468 -27.04 37.67 8.68
C THR A 468 -28.40 38.35 8.78
N SER A 469 -29.17 38.07 9.84
CA SER A 469 -30.28 38.88 10.26
C SER A 469 -29.77 39.99 11.19
N ARG A 470 -30.15 41.18 10.88
CA ARG A 470 -30.05 42.37 11.75
C ARG A 470 -30.81 42.18 13.05
#